data_a79f44bbfd01768c688f2d0664e9aa66
#
_entry.id   a79f44bbfd01768c688f2d0664e9aa66
#
_cell.length_a   1.000
_cell.length_b   1.000
_cell.length_c   1.000
_cell.angle_alpha   90.00
_cell.angle_beta   90.00
_cell.angle_gamma   90.00
#
_symmetry.space_group_name_H-M   'P 1'
#
loop_
_entity.id
_entity.type
_entity.pdbx_description
1 polymer ?
#
loop_
_entity_poly.entity_id
_entity_poly.type
_entity_poly.pdbx_seq_one_letter_code
_entity_poly.pdbx_strand_id
1 'polypeptide(L)'
;MLHKALEQFLTDVFWDEPDFLLVDMPPGTGDIALSLAQYLPRGEVFVVTTPQPAAQKVASLSAAMAAKVNLPVRGVIENMSWFTGDDGTRYEIFGSGGGQVLADELEVPLLGQLPLVPALREGGDDGRPITAVDPESETAQIFQRMAATIAVDMRPKKVFSDKLKVL
;
A
#
# COMPACT_ATOMS: atom_id res chain seq x y z
N MET A 1 -23.70 8.25 -3.20
CA MET A 1 -23.87 6.86 -2.76
C MET A 1 -22.59 6.29 -2.15
N LEU A 2 -21.44 6.40 -2.80
CA LEU A 2 -20.18 5.80 -2.35
C LEU A 2 -19.65 6.36 -1.01
N HIS A 3 -19.77 7.67 -0.81
CA HIS A 3 -19.42 8.35 0.45
C HIS A 3 -20.21 7.76 1.66
N LYS A 4 -21.52 7.54 1.50
CA LYS A 4 -22.35 6.95 2.56
C LYS A 4 -21.98 5.49 2.84
N ALA A 5 -21.61 4.73 1.80
CA ALA A 5 -21.15 3.35 1.98
C ALA A 5 -19.83 3.29 2.73
N LEU A 6 -18.90 4.20 2.44
CA LEU A 6 -17.64 4.31 3.17
C LEU A 6 -17.87 4.70 4.65
N GLU A 7 -18.75 5.66 4.90
CA GLU A 7 -19.14 6.05 6.26
C GLU A 7 -19.67 4.83 7.03
N GLN A 8 -20.64 4.11 6.47
CA GLN A 8 -21.20 2.90 7.09
C GLN A 8 -20.14 1.82 7.32
N PHE A 9 -19.21 1.64 6.38
CA PHE A 9 -18.10 0.70 6.54
C PHE A 9 -17.19 1.03 7.72
N LEU A 10 -16.96 2.31 7.96
CA LEU A 10 -16.09 2.78 9.04
C LEU A 10 -16.82 2.85 10.39
N THR A 11 -18.14 3.11 10.41
CA THR A 11 -18.90 3.36 11.64
C THR A 11 -19.76 2.18 12.09
N ASP A 12 -20.31 1.39 11.15
CA ASP A 12 -21.31 0.37 11.45
C ASP A 12 -20.70 -1.05 11.49
N VAL A 13 -19.43 -1.21 11.04
CA VAL A 13 -18.71 -2.48 11.11
C VAL A 13 -17.96 -2.57 12.44
N PHE A 14 -18.12 -3.69 13.13
CA PHE A 14 -17.32 -4.00 14.31
C PHE A 14 -15.94 -4.52 13.91
N TRP A 15 -14.91 -3.70 14.10
CA TRP A 15 -13.52 -3.99 13.70
C TRP A 15 -12.69 -4.66 14.78
N ASP A 16 -13.24 -4.90 15.99
CA ASP A 16 -12.57 -5.58 17.10
C ASP A 16 -11.20 -4.99 17.48
N GLU A 17 -11.11 -3.65 17.54
CA GLU A 17 -9.91 -2.89 17.93
C GLU A 17 -8.62 -3.29 17.17
N PRO A 18 -8.63 -3.26 15.85
CA PRO A 18 -7.47 -3.68 15.06
C PRO A 18 -6.29 -2.74 15.26
N ASP A 19 -5.07 -3.26 15.30
CA ASP A 19 -3.83 -2.45 15.30
C ASP A 19 -3.65 -1.69 13.98
N PHE A 20 -4.10 -2.27 12.86
CA PHE A 20 -3.99 -1.72 11.52
C PHE A 20 -5.26 -1.98 10.72
N LEU A 21 -5.71 -0.97 9.99
CA LEU A 21 -6.76 -1.09 8.99
C LEU A 21 -6.16 -0.73 7.62
N LEU A 22 -6.09 -1.73 6.73
CA LEU A 22 -5.64 -1.53 5.36
C LEU A 22 -6.85 -1.25 4.46
N VAL A 23 -6.80 -0.14 3.74
CA VAL A 23 -7.86 0.27 2.81
C VAL A 23 -7.31 0.21 1.39
N ASP A 24 -7.84 -0.72 0.59
CA ASP A 24 -7.54 -0.79 -0.84
C ASP A 24 -8.35 0.29 -1.57
N MET A 25 -7.62 1.25 -2.13
CA MET A 25 -8.21 2.42 -2.77
C MET A 25 -8.55 2.13 -4.23
N PRO A 26 -9.73 2.56 -4.70
CA PRO A 26 -10.00 2.50 -6.12
C PRO A 26 -9.04 3.38 -6.92
N PRO A 27 -8.79 3.06 -8.18
CA PRO A 27 -7.88 3.84 -9.01
C PRO A 27 -8.42 5.26 -9.25
N GLY A 28 -7.52 6.23 -9.28
CA GLY A 28 -7.82 7.60 -9.63
C GLY A 28 -7.85 8.58 -8.46
N THR A 29 -8.15 9.83 -8.80
CA THR A 29 -8.06 11.00 -7.91
C THR A 29 -9.44 11.46 -7.41
N GLY A 30 -10.40 10.55 -7.32
CA GLY A 30 -11.79 10.90 -7.12
C GLY A 30 -12.19 11.24 -5.68
N ASP A 31 -13.50 11.45 -5.49
CA ASP A 31 -14.15 11.85 -4.23
C ASP A 31 -13.89 10.90 -3.04
N ILE A 32 -13.45 9.65 -3.32
CA ILE A 32 -13.16 8.67 -2.27
C ILE A 32 -11.94 9.07 -1.45
N ALA A 33 -10.87 9.55 -2.10
CA ALA A 33 -9.68 10.01 -1.40
C ALA A 33 -10.00 11.19 -0.46
N LEU A 34 -10.86 12.12 -0.92
CA LEU A 34 -11.36 13.23 -0.11
C LEU A 34 -12.17 12.73 1.08
N SER A 35 -13.07 11.75 0.84
CA SER A 35 -13.89 11.17 1.90
C SER A 35 -13.05 10.43 2.93
N LEU A 36 -12.07 9.63 2.49
CA LEU A 36 -11.15 8.93 3.38
C LEU A 36 -10.33 9.91 4.23
N ALA A 37 -9.81 10.98 3.63
CA ALA A 37 -9.07 11.99 4.36
C ALA A 37 -9.92 12.68 5.45
N GLN A 38 -11.21 12.84 5.20
CA GLN A 38 -12.15 13.41 6.18
C GLN A 38 -12.44 12.46 7.34
N TYR A 39 -12.68 11.18 7.04
CA TYR A 39 -12.99 10.16 8.06
C TYR A 39 -11.73 9.64 8.77
N LEU A 40 -10.61 9.56 8.06
CA LEU A 40 -9.34 9.01 8.55
C LEU A 40 -8.21 10.07 8.45
N PRO A 41 -8.29 11.18 9.19
CA PRO A 41 -7.31 12.28 9.08
C PRO A 41 -5.90 11.91 9.53
N ARG A 42 -5.73 10.72 10.14
CA ARG A 42 -4.43 10.13 10.50
C ARG A 42 -4.02 9.00 9.57
N GLY A 43 -4.75 8.80 8.48
CA GLY A 43 -4.42 7.80 7.48
C GLY A 43 -3.06 8.11 6.85
N GLU A 44 -2.36 7.06 6.46
CA GLU A 44 -1.10 7.12 5.73
C GLU A 44 -1.26 6.40 4.39
N VAL A 45 -0.56 6.86 3.37
CA VAL A 45 -0.69 6.32 2.01
C VAL A 45 0.58 5.61 1.60
N PHE A 46 0.43 4.41 1.06
CA PHE A 46 1.47 3.68 0.35
C PHE A 46 1.10 3.63 -1.14
N VAL A 47 2.03 4.04 -1.98
CA VAL A 47 1.81 4.10 -3.43
C VAL A 47 2.31 2.82 -4.07
N VAL A 48 1.42 2.12 -4.78
CA VAL A 48 1.78 0.91 -5.53
C VAL A 48 1.90 1.26 -7.01
N THR A 49 2.99 0.86 -7.63
CA THR A 49 3.27 1.07 -9.06
C THR A 49 3.85 -0.20 -9.68
N THR A 50 4.04 -0.19 -10.99
CA THR A 50 4.88 -1.15 -11.72
C THR A 50 6.09 -0.44 -12.29
N PRO A 51 7.12 -1.14 -12.81
CA PRO A 51 8.31 -0.48 -13.38
C PRO A 51 8.04 0.42 -14.60
N GLN A 52 6.88 0.30 -15.23
CA GLN A 52 6.54 1.04 -16.45
C GLN A 52 6.39 2.55 -16.21
N PRO A 53 6.95 3.42 -17.07
CA PRO A 53 6.80 4.88 -16.96
C PRO A 53 5.35 5.37 -16.95
N ALA A 54 4.46 4.70 -17.69
CA ALA A 54 3.04 5.03 -17.72
C ALA A 54 2.37 4.79 -16.35
N ALA A 55 2.70 3.70 -15.66
CA ALA A 55 2.19 3.38 -14.33
C ALA A 55 2.74 4.37 -13.28
N GLN A 56 4.02 4.73 -13.36
CA GLN A 56 4.63 5.74 -12.48
C GLN A 56 3.91 7.08 -12.57
N LYS A 57 3.57 7.51 -13.79
CA LYS A 57 2.82 8.77 -13.98
C LYS A 57 1.45 8.75 -13.30
N VAL A 58 0.73 7.63 -13.38
CA VAL A 58 -0.57 7.47 -12.69
C VAL A 58 -0.38 7.45 -11.18
N ALA A 59 0.62 6.73 -10.70
CA ALA A 59 0.97 6.64 -9.28
C ALA A 59 1.39 8.00 -8.69
N SER A 60 2.18 8.79 -9.43
CA SER A 60 2.55 10.17 -9.06
C SER A 60 1.33 11.08 -8.91
N LEU A 61 0.32 10.96 -9.79
CA LEU A 61 -0.93 11.71 -9.66
C LEU A 61 -1.71 11.32 -8.38
N SER A 62 -1.70 10.03 -8.03
CA SER A 62 -2.33 9.56 -6.79
C SER A 62 -1.60 10.09 -5.54
N ALA A 63 -0.27 10.10 -5.57
CA ALA A 63 0.55 10.71 -4.51
C ALA A 63 0.28 12.22 -4.37
N ALA A 64 0.21 12.94 -5.49
CA ALA A 64 -0.11 14.36 -5.49
C ALA A 64 -1.53 14.63 -4.92
N MET A 65 -2.48 13.74 -5.18
CA MET A 65 -3.82 13.83 -4.58
C MET A 65 -3.79 13.60 -3.07
N ALA A 66 -3.06 12.58 -2.60
CA ALA A 66 -2.87 12.33 -1.17
C ALA A 66 -2.31 13.57 -0.46
N ALA A 67 -1.29 14.21 -1.05
CA ALA A 67 -0.71 15.45 -0.52
C ALA A 67 -1.73 16.60 -0.44
N LYS A 68 -2.59 16.75 -1.45
CA LYS A 68 -3.65 17.80 -1.46
C LYS A 68 -4.68 17.62 -0.35
N VAL A 69 -4.91 16.39 0.10
CA VAL A 69 -5.85 16.08 1.19
C VAL A 69 -5.14 15.87 2.55
N ASN A 70 -3.86 16.25 2.64
CA ASN A 70 -3.02 16.13 3.83
C ASN A 70 -2.85 14.69 4.35
N LEU A 71 -2.90 13.70 3.48
CA LEU A 71 -2.52 12.32 3.79
C LEU A 71 -1.05 12.12 3.40
N PRO A 72 -0.16 11.83 4.36
CA PRO A 72 1.26 11.64 4.05
C PRO A 72 1.48 10.35 3.26
N VAL A 73 2.26 10.44 2.18
CA VAL A 73 2.81 9.26 1.49
C VAL A 73 4.00 8.77 2.30
N ARG A 74 4.01 7.48 2.64
CA ARG A 74 5.02 6.87 3.52
C ARG A 74 5.99 5.96 2.80
N GLY A 75 5.66 5.55 1.60
CA GLY A 75 6.52 4.68 0.81
C GLY A 75 5.92 4.28 -0.52
N VAL A 76 6.77 3.74 -1.37
CA VAL A 76 6.43 3.16 -2.67
C VAL A 76 6.63 1.65 -2.62
N ILE A 77 5.75 0.91 -3.27
CA ILE A 77 5.86 -0.53 -3.50
C ILE A 77 5.85 -0.75 -5.01
N GLU A 78 6.88 -1.41 -5.53
CA GLU A 78 6.92 -1.78 -6.94
C GLU A 78 6.42 -3.21 -7.13
N ASN A 79 5.31 -3.36 -7.83
CA ASN A 79 4.72 -4.65 -8.17
C ASN A 79 5.12 -5.09 -9.57
N MET A 80 5.12 -6.40 -9.83
CA MET A 80 5.48 -6.98 -11.12
C MET A 80 6.90 -6.58 -11.59
N SER A 81 7.84 -6.47 -10.64
CA SER A 81 9.21 -6.00 -10.90
C SER A 81 10.00 -6.94 -11.79
N TRP A 82 9.78 -8.25 -11.68
CA TRP A 82 10.38 -9.27 -12.55
C TRP A 82 9.53 -10.55 -12.57
N PHE A 83 9.76 -11.36 -13.57
CA PHE A 83 9.29 -12.74 -13.65
C PHE A 83 10.49 -13.67 -13.62
N THR A 84 10.44 -14.77 -12.90
CA THR A 84 11.49 -15.80 -12.90
C THR A 84 11.02 -16.98 -13.75
N GLY A 85 11.74 -17.26 -14.83
CA GLY A 85 11.47 -18.42 -15.69
C GLY A 85 11.87 -19.74 -15.04
N ASP A 86 11.49 -20.85 -15.66
CA ASP A 86 11.78 -22.20 -15.16
C ASP A 86 13.29 -22.51 -15.11
N ASP A 87 14.08 -21.78 -15.87
CA ASP A 87 15.55 -21.85 -15.89
C ASP A 87 16.21 -21.00 -14.77
N GLY A 88 15.41 -20.32 -13.94
CA GLY A 88 15.88 -19.40 -12.92
C GLY A 88 16.26 -18.00 -13.42
N THR A 89 16.11 -17.73 -14.72
CA THR A 89 16.41 -16.41 -15.29
C THR A 89 15.34 -15.41 -14.92
N ARG A 90 15.76 -14.22 -14.47
CA ARG A 90 14.84 -13.10 -14.19
C ARG A 90 14.62 -12.26 -15.44
N TYR A 91 13.37 -12.04 -15.78
CA TYR A 91 12.93 -11.22 -16.90
C TYR A 91 12.20 -9.98 -16.39
N GLU A 92 12.68 -8.82 -16.77
CA GLU A 92 12.09 -7.51 -16.43
C GLU A 92 11.02 -7.15 -17.48
N ILE A 93 9.92 -7.90 -17.51
CA ILE A 93 8.87 -7.83 -18.55
C ILE A 93 8.30 -6.42 -18.67
N PHE A 94 8.21 -5.70 -17.58
CA PHE A 94 7.66 -4.33 -17.52
C PHE A 94 8.73 -3.25 -17.36
N GLY A 95 10.00 -3.57 -17.64
CA GLY A 95 11.14 -2.70 -17.36
C GLY A 95 11.63 -2.83 -15.91
N SER A 96 12.49 -1.94 -15.48
CA SER A 96 13.11 -1.97 -14.15
C SER A 96 13.30 -0.58 -13.56
N GLY A 97 13.35 -0.53 -12.24
CA GLY A 97 13.74 0.65 -11.47
C GLY A 97 12.71 1.77 -11.37
N GLY A 98 11.53 1.60 -11.96
CA GLY A 98 10.50 2.65 -11.96
C GLY A 98 9.97 3.00 -10.59
N GLY A 99 9.83 2.00 -9.71
CA GLY A 99 9.43 2.23 -8.32
C GLY A 99 10.47 3.04 -7.53
N GLN A 100 11.76 2.81 -7.79
CA GLN A 100 12.83 3.60 -7.16
C GLN A 100 12.81 5.04 -7.64
N VAL A 101 12.65 5.27 -8.96
CA VAL A 101 12.53 6.63 -9.52
C VAL A 101 11.37 7.37 -8.85
N LEU A 102 10.19 6.73 -8.74
CA LEU A 102 9.04 7.34 -8.08
C LEU A 102 9.27 7.59 -6.59
N ALA A 103 9.93 6.68 -5.89
CA ALA A 103 10.26 6.82 -4.48
C ALA A 103 11.19 8.03 -4.25
N ASP A 104 12.20 8.19 -5.10
CA ASP A 104 13.14 9.32 -5.06
C ASP A 104 12.42 10.65 -5.37
N GLU A 105 11.51 10.68 -6.37
CA GLU A 105 10.68 11.85 -6.70
C GLU A 105 9.77 12.28 -5.55
N LEU A 106 9.25 11.31 -4.79
CA LEU A 106 8.35 11.55 -3.65
C LEU A 106 9.09 11.74 -2.32
N GLU A 107 10.42 11.59 -2.32
CA GLU A 107 11.27 11.65 -1.12
C GLU A 107 10.85 10.65 -0.03
N VAL A 108 10.46 9.43 -0.45
CA VAL A 108 10.02 8.35 0.43
C VAL A 108 10.77 7.05 0.11
N PRO A 109 10.82 6.08 1.04
CA PRO A 109 11.48 4.81 0.76
C PRO A 109 10.74 3.95 -0.26
N LEU A 110 11.49 3.20 -1.07
CA LEU A 110 10.99 2.01 -1.77
C LEU A 110 10.94 0.86 -0.76
N LEU A 111 9.71 0.45 -0.38
CA LEU A 111 9.51 -0.54 0.68
C LEU A 111 9.76 -1.97 0.23
N GLY A 112 9.49 -2.25 -1.04
CA GLY A 112 9.69 -3.57 -1.62
C GLY A 112 9.41 -3.61 -3.10
N GLN A 113 9.98 -4.64 -3.72
CA GLN A 113 9.76 -4.99 -5.12
C GLN A 113 9.20 -6.41 -5.15
N LEU A 114 8.04 -6.59 -5.73
CA LEU A 114 7.32 -7.86 -5.78
C LEU A 114 7.46 -8.49 -7.17
N PRO A 115 7.81 -9.77 -7.25
CA PRO A 115 7.84 -10.47 -8.52
C PRO A 115 6.44 -10.74 -9.08
N LEU A 116 6.36 -10.94 -10.39
CA LEU A 116 5.18 -11.48 -11.04
C LEU A 116 5.17 -13.01 -10.85
N VAL A 117 4.32 -13.50 -9.97
CA VAL A 117 4.24 -14.93 -9.62
C VAL A 117 2.80 -15.43 -9.77
N PRO A 118 2.55 -16.48 -10.58
CA PRO A 118 1.22 -17.07 -10.73
C PRO A 118 0.58 -17.46 -9.41
N ALA A 119 1.34 -18.07 -8.49
CA ALA A 119 0.86 -18.49 -7.17
C ALA A 119 0.33 -17.33 -6.31
N LEU A 120 0.86 -16.11 -6.48
CA LEU A 120 0.36 -14.91 -5.78
C LEU A 120 -1.06 -14.58 -6.23
N ARG A 121 -1.31 -14.63 -7.56
CA ARG A 121 -2.64 -14.41 -8.14
C ARG A 121 -3.62 -15.50 -7.71
N GLU A 122 -3.24 -16.77 -7.89
CA GLU A 122 -4.08 -17.92 -7.53
C GLU A 122 -4.46 -17.91 -6.06
N GLY A 123 -3.47 -17.67 -5.18
CA GLY A 123 -3.73 -17.55 -3.75
C GLY A 123 -4.64 -16.40 -3.39
N GLY A 124 -4.55 -15.28 -4.12
CA GLY A 124 -5.46 -14.14 -3.97
C GLY A 124 -6.90 -14.48 -4.37
N ASP A 125 -7.08 -15.15 -5.51
CA ASP A 125 -8.40 -15.58 -6.01
C ASP A 125 -9.08 -16.59 -5.06
N ASP A 126 -8.29 -17.49 -4.47
CA ASP A 126 -8.77 -18.56 -3.59
C ASP A 126 -8.89 -18.12 -2.11
N GLY A 127 -8.52 -16.88 -1.76
CA GLY A 127 -8.48 -16.42 -0.36
C GLY A 127 -7.41 -17.11 0.48
N ARG A 128 -6.35 -17.62 -0.16
CA ARG A 128 -5.21 -18.32 0.44
C ARG A 128 -3.91 -17.57 0.19
N PRO A 129 -3.65 -16.48 0.93
CA PRO A 129 -2.50 -15.61 0.65
C PRO A 129 -1.18 -16.38 0.74
N ILE A 130 -0.24 -16.02 -0.14
CA ILE A 130 1.07 -16.70 -0.26
C ILE A 130 1.85 -16.71 1.07
N THR A 131 1.67 -15.68 1.88
CA THR A 131 2.30 -15.57 3.21
C THR A 131 1.81 -16.63 4.20
N ALA A 132 0.62 -17.20 3.98
CA ALA A 132 0.06 -18.27 4.79
C ALA A 132 0.33 -19.67 4.21
N VAL A 133 0.36 -19.77 2.87
CA VAL A 133 0.47 -21.06 2.18
C VAL A 133 1.92 -21.49 1.98
N ASP A 134 2.79 -20.51 1.65
CA ASP A 134 4.22 -20.73 1.42
C ASP A 134 5.03 -19.56 2.03
N PRO A 135 5.14 -19.52 3.38
CA PRO A 135 5.78 -18.41 4.10
C PRO A 135 7.28 -18.31 3.82
N GLU A 136 7.91 -19.36 3.33
CA GLU A 136 9.35 -19.40 3.01
C GLU A 136 9.65 -18.95 1.58
N SER A 137 8.65 -18.75 0.73
CA SER A 137 8.86 -18.25 -0.62
C SER A 137 9.45 -16.84 -0.63
N GLU A 138 10.21 -16.50 -1.67
CA GLU A 138 10.78 -15.16 -1.86
C GLU A 138 9.70 -14.08 -1.74
N THR A 139 8.56 -14.30 -2.38
CA THR A 139 7.43 -13.36 -2.38
C THR A 139 6.85 -13.17 -0.98
N ALA A 140 6.61 -14.24 -0.25
CA ALA A 140 6.11 -14.18 1.13
C ALA A 140 7.08 -13.42 2.06
N GLN A 141 8.37 -13.69 1.92
CA GLN A 141 9.41 -13.00 2.70
C GLN A 141 9.48 -11.49 2.38
N ILE A 142 9.23 -11.09 1.13
CA ILE A 142 9.15 -9.66 0.76
C ILE A 142 7.96 -9.01 1.49
N PHE A 143 6.77 -9.63 1.46
CA PHE A 143 5.60 -9.13 2.19
C PHE A 143 5.86 -9.04 3.69
N GLN A 144 6.48 -10.05 4.29
CA GLN A 144 6.81 -10.08 5.72
C GLN A 144 7.76 -8.92 6.10
N ARG A 145 8.80 -8.67 5.29
CA ARG A 145 9.72 -7.54 5.52
C ARG A 145 9.01 -6.19 5.40
N MET A 146 8.18 -5.99 4.38
CA MET A 146 7.38 -4.77 4.24
C MET A 146 6.45 -4.56 5.43
N ALA A 147 5.74 -5.60 5.84
CA ALA A 147 4.83 -5.55 6.98
C ALA A 147 5.59 -5.23 8.29
N ALA A 148 6.76 -5.82 8.52
CA ALA A 148 7.60 -5.52 9.67
C ALA A 148 8.07 -4.06 9.67
N THR A 149 8.51 -3.54 8.52
CA THR A 149 8.91 -2.14 8.37
C THR A 149 7.75 -1.20 8.68
N ILE A 150 6.57 -1.45 8.12
CA ILE A 150 5.38 -0.63 8.35
C ILE A 150 4.95 -0.69 9.82
N ALA A 151 4.92 -1.88 10.41
CA ALA A 151 4.42 -2.08 11.77
C ALA A 151 5.36 -1.54 12.86
N VAL A 152 6.67 -1.55 12.63
CA VAL A 152 7.69 -1.18 13.62
C VAL A 152 8.23 0.21 13.34
N ASP A 153 8.80 0.42 12.15
CA ASP A 153 9.58 1.62 11.84
C ASP A 153 8.69 2.81 11.47
N MET A 154 7.52 2.52 10.88
CA MET A 154 6.58 3.54 10.41
C MET A 154 5.38 3.73 11.33
N ARG A 155 5.34 3.04 12.47
CA ARG A 155 4.24 3.19 13.43
C ARG A 155 4.12 4.66 13.87
N PRO A 156 2.93 5.28 13.76
CA PRO A 156 2.73 6.65 14.24
C PRO A 156 3.14 6.75 15.71
N LYS A 157 4.04 7.67 16.03
CA LYS A 157 4.40 7.93 17.43
C LYS A 157 3.12 8.36 18.15
N LYS A 158 2.72 7.64 19.20
CA LYS A 158 1.60 8.03 20.06
C LYS A 158 1.96 9.38 20.69
N VAL A 159 1.43 10.46 20.12
CA VAL A 159 1.49 11.77 20.74
C VAL A 159 0.38 11.78 21.79
N PHE A 160 0.71 11.46 23.04
CA PHE A 160 -0.16 11.72 24.16
C PHE A 160 -0.32 13.24 24.29
N SER A 161 -1.43 13.76 23.82
CA SER A 161 -1.83 15.12 24.14
C SER A 161 -2.40 15.11 25.55
N ASP A 162 -1.68 15.69 26.51
CA ASP A 162 -2.16 15.95 27.88
C ASP A 162 -3.38 16.91 27.94
N LYS A 163 -3.97 17.24 26.80
CA LYS A 163 -5.05 18.23 26.66
C LYS A 163 -6.46 17.67 26.58
N LEU A 164 -6.67 16.38 26.75
CA LEU A 164 -8.01 15.85 27.02
C LEU A 164 -8.28 15.84 28.54
N LYS A 165 -8.39 17.02 29.13
CA LYS A 165 -9.17 17.18 30.33
C LYS A 165 -10.64 17.14 29.93
N VAL A 166 -11.25 15.99 30.17
CA VAL A 166 -12.71 15.83 30.13
C VAL A 166 -13.28 16.80 31.20
N LEU A 167 -14.12 17.72 30.73
CA LEU A 167 -15.02 18.48 31.57
C LEU A 167 -16.20 17.60 31.93
#